data_b5a01a5a79988201a5cb0e3f5b2fc6dc
#
_entry.id   b5a01a5a79988201a5cb0e3f5b2fc6dc
#
_cell.length_a   1.000
_cell.length_b   1.000
_cell.length_c   1.000
_cell.angle_alpha   90.00
_cell.angle_beta   90.00
_cell.angle_gamma   90.00
#
_symmetry.space_group_name_H-M   'P 1'
#
loop_
_entity.id
_entity.type
_entity.pdbx_description
1 polymer ?
#
loop_
_entity_poly.entity_id
_entity_poly.type
_entity_poly.pdbx_seq_one_letter_code
_entity_poly.pdbx_strand_id
1 'polypeptide(L)'
;MIKAINIISFDVPFPANYGGVIDVFYKIKEFKKKGIKVYLHCFEYGRAQSKELEALCEKVYYYKRHTGFMSNFSGLPYNVKSRISAELTKNLLSNDYPILFEVLHTCYLLSDPRLLKRLKVYRHSNIEHEYYKHLAKSEKKLLKKIYLKLEAGKLKNFESVINHADLILAVNECDVSYFKDKYPKVKTEFLPSFHPNNEVTIKEGKGDYILYNGNLSISENYSAVIWLINNVFSKSNHKVKIAGLNPPEFLISEIKKHKHIELIANPDDKTMNYLIENAQIHVLYTEQATGLKLKLLNVLHTGRFVICNDKMIEGTGLKANEGLFVCNSPQNFISEIESVMKKDFTAQLITERKSQLDNFSNQKNMEKLLGLL
;
A
#
# COMPACT_ATOMS: atom_id res chain seq x y z
N MET A 1 27.90 7.14 4.51
CA MET A 1 26.69 7.23 3.65
C MET A 1 26.89 6.34 2.44
N ILE A 2 25.93 5.48 2.11
CA ILE A 2 26.05 4.57 0.94
C ILE A 2 26.10 5.36 -0.37
N LYS A 3 26.81 4.85 -1.37
CA LYS A 3 26.88 5.47 -2.72
C LYS A 3 25.85 4.86 -3.68
N ALA A 4 25.48 3.61 -3.44
CA ALA A 4 24.56 2.86 -4.27
C ALA A 4 23.83 1.78 -3.47
N ILE A 5 22.71 1.27 -4.03
CA ILE A 5 21.88 0.23 -3.45
C ILE A 5 21.28 -0.65 -4.54
N ASN A 6 21.17 -1.96 -4.27
CA ASN A 6 20.35 -2.88 -5.07
C ASN A 6 18.93 -2.93 -4.48
N ILE A 7 17.92 -2.76 -5.30
CA ILE A 7 16.51 -2.92 -4.90
C ILE A 7 15.92 -4.08 -5.70
N ILE A 8 15.44 -5.11 -5.02
CA ILE A 8 14.76 -6.24 -5.65
C ILE A 8 13.26 -6.03 -5.51
N SER A 9 12.62 -5.58 -6.58
CA SER A 9 11.17 -5.35 -6.64
C SER A 9 10.44 -6.61 -7.13
N PHE A 10 9.29 -6.87 -6.53
CA PHE A 10 8.45 -8.02 -6.87
C PHE A 10 7.71 -7.89 -8.21
N ASP A 11 7.65 -6.69 -8.76
CA ASP A 11 7.03 -6.33 -10.05
C ASP A 11 7.78 -5.12 -10.64
N VAL A 12 7.49 -4.75 -11.89
CA VAL A 12 7.96 -3.50 -12.49
C VAL A 12 7.23 -2.33 -11.82
N PRO A 13 7.93 -1.43 -11.07
CA PRO A 13 7.24 -0.45 -10.22
C PRO A 13 6.70 0.78 -10.96
N PHE A 14 6.51 0.70 -12.27
CA PHE A 14 5.88 1.75 -13.09
C PHE A 14 4.89 1.14 -14.10
N PRO A 15 3.70 1.79 -14.33
CA PRO A 15 3.17 2.96 -13.63
C PRO A 15 2.87 2.67 -12.15
N ALA A 16 3.09 3.66 -11.27
CA ALA A 16 2.91 3.52 -9.82
C ALA A 16 1.42 3.63 -9.43
N ASN A 17 0.63 2.58 -9.69
CA ASN A 17 -0.83 2.60 -9.64
C ASN A 17 -1.47 1.66 -8.60
N TYR A 18 -0.66 0.97 -7.78
CA TYR A 18 -1.14 0.21 -6.60
C TYR A 18 -0.09 0.19 -5.48
N GLY A 19 -0.52 -0.07 -4.25
CA GLY A 19 0.24 0.19 -3.02
C GLY A 19 1.71 -0.24 -3.03
N GLY A 20 2.01 -1.50 -3.34
CA GLY A 20 3.39 -2.00 -3.30
C GLY A 20 4.30 -1.32 -4.33
N VAL A 21 3.85 -1.14 -5.57
CA VAL A 21 4.67 -0.47 -6.61
C VAL A 21 4.79 1.03 -6.37
N ILE A 22 3.81 1.67 -5.74
CA ILE A 22 3.89 3.08 -5.33
C ILE A 22 5.05 3.27 -4.35
N ASP A 23 5.13 2.45 -3.29
CA ASP A 23 6.22 2.53 -2.30
C ASP A 23 7.60 2.39 -2.95
N VAL A 24 7.78 1.40 -3.82
CA VAL A 24 9.06 1.17 -4.52
C VAL A 24 9.41 2.35 -5.43
N PHE A 25 8.47 2.82 -6.25
CA PHE A 25 8.71 3.88 -7.22
C PHE A 25 9.10 5.21 -6.55
N TYR A 26 8.33 5.65 -5.55
CA TYR A 26 8.62 6.91 -4.87
C TYR A 26 9.87 6.81 -4.00
N LYS A 27 10.21 5.65 -3.47
CA LYS A 27 11.49 5.38 -2.80
C LYS A 27 12.67 5.54 -3.76
N ILE A 28 12.58 5.00 -4.98
CA ILE A 28 13.60 5.19 -6.03
C ILE A 28 13.78 6.67 -6.34
N LYS A 29 12.69 7.43 -6.49
CA LYS A 29 12.75 8.89 -6.70
C LYS A 29 13.48 9.61 -5.58
N GLU A 30 13.23 9.24 -4.33
CA GLU A 30 13.92 9.87 -3.18
C GLU A 30 15.41 9.47 -3.12
N PHE A 31 15.79 8.22 -3.42
CA PHE A 31 17.20 7.84 -3.58
C PHE A 31 17.87 8.68 -4.65
N LYS A 32 17.25 8.87 -5.81
CA LYS A 32 17.76 9.72 -6.90
C LYS A 32 17.99 11.16 -6.45
N LYS A 33 17.03 11.76 -5.72
CA LYS A 33 17.16 13.12 -5.15
C LYS A 33 18.35 13.24 -4.19
N LYS A 34 18.67 12.19 -3.44
CA LYS A 34 19.83 12.15 -2.53
C LYS A 34 21.15 11.75 -3.23
N GLY A 35 21.15 11.61 -4.55
CA GLY A 35 22.33 11.24 -5.34
C GLY A 35 22.79 9.78 -5.18
N ILE A 36 21.93 8.92 -4.61
CA ILE A 36 22.23 7.49 -4.43
C ILE A 36 21.90 6.73 -5.71
N LYS A 37 22.85 5.97 -6.24
CA LYS A 37 22.67 5.14 -7.43
C LYS A 37 21.83 3.91 -7.12
N VAL A 38 20.75 3.71 -7.87
CA VAL A 38 19.87 2.55 -7.70
C VAL A 38 20.12 1.54 -8.81
N TYR A 39 20.45 0.30 -8.43
CA TYR A 39 20.42 -0.87 -9.30
C TYR A 39 19.10 -1.60 -9.04
N LEU A 40 18.14 -1.41 -9.95
CA LEU A 40 16.80 -1.97 -9.80
C LEU A 40 16.72 -3.35 -10.46
N HIS A 41 16.28 -4.34 -9.70
CA HIS A 41 15.99 -5.70 -10.16
C HIS A 41 14.49 -5.93 -10.06
N CYS A 42 13.78 -6.05 -11.19
CA CYS A 42 12.34 -6.22 -11.19
C CYS A 42 11.88 -7.42 -12.04
N PHE A 43 10.77 -8.02 -11.62
CA PHE A 43 10.19 -9.17 -12.29
C PHE A 43 9.03 -8.74 -13.19
N GLU A 44 9.07 -9.15 -14.46
CA GLU A 44 8.01 -8.88 -15.43
C GLU A 44 6.80 -9.79 -15.18
N TYR A 45 5.65 -9.18 -14.91
CA TYR A 45 4.38 -9.88 -14.75
C TYR A 45 3.21 -9.00 -15.22
N GLY A 46 2.99 -8.97 -16.53
CA GLY A 46 1.92 -8.17 -17.13
C GLY A 46 2.20 -6.66 -17.21
N ARG A 47 3.38 -6.22 -16.80
CA ARG A 47 3.83 -4.82 -16.88
C ARG A 47 5.04 -4.73 -17.79
N ALA A 48 5.06 -3.72 -18.67
CA ALA A 48 6.15 -3.51 -19.62
C ALA A 48 7.39 -2.90 -18.95
N GLN A 49 8.52 -3.03 -19.59
CA GLN A 49 9.75 -2.27 -19.29
C GLN A 49 9.48 -0.77 -19.40
N SER A 50 10.16 0.05 -18.61
CA SER A 50 9.84 1.46 -18.45
C SER A 50 11.07 2.36 -18.60
N LYS A 51 11.02 3.23 -19.59
CA LYS A 51 12.02 4.30 -19.78
C LYS A 51 12.08 5.26 -18.59
N GLU A 52 10.96 5.45 -17.90
CA GLU A 52 10.88 6.26 -16.67
C GLU A 52 11.78 5.67 -15.58
N LEU A 53 11.75 4.35 -15.39
CA LEU A 53 12.61 3.68 -14.41
C LEU A 53 14.08 3.70 -14.83
N GLU A 54 14.35 3.55 -16.13
CA GLU A 54 15.71 3.62 -16.69
C GLU A 54 16.32 5.01 -16.50
N ALA A 55 15.50 6.07 -16.61
CA ALA A 55 15.93 7.44 -16.35
C ALA A 55 16.19 7.72 -14.85
N LEU A 56 15.52 7.01 -13.95
CA LEU A 56 15.64 7.20 -12.50
C LEU A 56 16.78 6.38 -11.90
N CYS A 57 17.09 5.21 -12.44
CA CYS A 57 18.05 4.25 -11.90
C CYS A 57 19.40 4.33 -12.64
N GLU A 58 20.48 3.89 -11.99
CA GLU A 58 21.78 3.66 -12.64
C GLU A 58 21.68 2.51 -13.64
N LYS A 59 20.93 1.45 -13.27
CA LYS A 59 20.62 0.32 -14.12
C LYS A 59 19.32 -0.34 -13.71
N VAL A 60 18.54 -0.78 -14.69
CA VAL A 60 17.33 -1.61 -14.47
C VAL A 60 17.57 -2.97 -15.11
N TYR A 61 17.33 -4.02 -14.33
CA TYR A 61 17.36 -5.41 -14.79
C TYR A 61 15.93 -5.95 -14.75
N TYR A 62 15.48 -6.51 -15.87
CA TYR A 62 14.14 -7.09 -16.00
C TYR A 62 14.26 -8.60 -16.08
N TYR A 63 13.57 -9.30 -15.20
CA TYR A 63 13.60 -10.77 -15.14
C TYR A 63 12.22 -11.32 -15.44
N LYS A 64 12.16 -12.37 -16.27
CA LYS A 64 10.90 -13.08 -16.51
C LYS A 64 10.49 -13.85 -15.27
N ARG A 65 9.22 -13.71 -14.91
CA ARG A 65 8.62 -14.50 -13.85
C ARG A 65 8.20 -15.88 -14.37
N HIS A 66 8.59 -16.94 -13.67
CA HIS A 66 8.25 -18.33 -14.03
C HIS A 66 6.86 -18.69 -13.52
N THR A 67 5.82 -18.38 -14.30
CA THR A 67 4.40 -18.56 -13.94
C THR A 67 3.81 -19.92 -14.30
N GLY A 68 4.62 -20.87 -14.73
CA GLY A 68 4.17 -22.21 -15.15
C GLY A 68 3.52 -23.01 -14.01
N PHE A 69 2.67 -23.98 -14.38
CA PHE A 69 1.94 -24.88 -13.48
C PHE A 69 2.87 -25.59 -12.48
N MET A 70 4.06 -25.98 -12.92
CA MET A 70 5.08 -26.65 -12.06
C MET A 70 5.52 -25.81 -10.85
N SER A 71 5.41 -24.49 -10.92
CA SER A 71 5.76 -23.61 -9.78
C SER A 71 4.80 -23.78 -8.59
N ASN A 72 3.61 -24.34 -8.79
CA ASN A 72 2.64 -24.64 -7.73
C ASN A 72 2.99 -25.88 -6.92
N PHE A 73 3.75 -26.83 -7.48
CA PHE A 73 4.15 -28.10 -6.84
C PHE A 73 5.47 -27.99 -6.08
N SER A 74 5.78 -26.82 -5.57
CA SER A 74 6.97 -26.59 -4.75
C SER A 74 6.61 -26.48 -3.28
N GLY A 75 7.53 -26.85 -2.38
CA GLY A 75 7.44 -26.51 -0.95
C GLY A 75 7.56 -25.00 -0.67
N LEU A 76 8.12 -24.24 -1.63
CA LEU A 76 8.15 -22.78 -1.57
C LEU A 76 6.81 -22.18 -1.96
N PRO A 77 6.45 -20.99 -1.43
CA PRO A 77 5.30 -20.23 -1.91
C PRO A 77 5.42 -19.93 -3.42
N TYR A 78 4.31 -20.01 -4.14
CA TYR A 78 4.28 -19.76 -5.59
C TYR A 78 4.91 -18.41 -5.97
N ASN A 79 4.61 -17.36 -5.22
CA ASN A 79 5.14 -16.02 -5.49
C ASN A 79 6.66 -15.93 -5.29
N VAL A 80 7.24 -16.73 -4.39
CA VAL A 80 8.69 -16.85 -4.20
C VAL A 80 9.29 -17.72 -5.31
N LYS A 81 8.75 -18.94 -5.51
CA LYS A 81 9.26 -19.88 -6.50
C LYS A 81 9.30 -19.32 -7.90
N SER A 82 8.26 -18.58 -8.28
CA SER A 82 8.17 -17.96 -9.60
C SER A 82 9.18 -16.82 -9.86
N ARG A 83 9.89 -16.36 -8.82
CA ARG A 83 10.90 -15.29 -8.89
C ARG A 83 12.34 -15.78 -8.67
N ILE A 84 12.57 -17.08 -8.67
CA ILE A 84 13.94 -17.63 -8.62
C ILE A 84 14.59 -17.40 -9.98
N SER A 85 15.73 -16.69 -9.99
CA SER A 85 16.48 -16.35 -11.21
C SER A 85 17.97 -16.47 -10.98
N ALA A 86 18.63 -17.28 -11.81
CA ALA A 86 20.11 -17.38 -11.81
C ALA A 86 20.76 -16.08 -12.28
N GLU A 87 20.11 -15.38 -13.21
CA GLU A 87 20.57 -14.09 -13.71
C GLU A 87 20.52 -13.00 -12.62
N LEU A 88 19.43 -12.94 -11.82
CA LEU A 88 19.36 -12.06 -10.64
C LEU A 88 20.54 -12.33 -9.70
N THR A 89 20.81 -13.60 -9.41
CA THR A 89 21.93 -13.98 -8.54
C THR A 89 23.26 -13.51 -9.11
N LYS A 90 23.51 -13.73 -10.41
CA LYS A 90 24.73 -13.26 -11.11
C LYS A 90 24.87 -11.75 -11.03
N ASN A 91 23.80 -11.01 -11.29
CA ASN A 91 23.82 -9.54 -11.29
C ASN A 91 24.03 -8.97 -9.88
N LEU A 92 23.44 -9.57 -8.85
CA LEU A 92 23.71 -9.18 -7.46
C LEU A 92 25.15 -9.41 -7.04
N LEU A 93 25.78 -10.51 -7.49
CA LEU A 93 27.17 -10.82 -7.17
C LEU A 93 28.19 -9.96 -7.94
N SER A 94 27.74 -9.11 -8.89
CA SER A 94 28.63 -8.21 -9.64
C SER A 94 29.07 -6.96 -8.88
N ASN A 95 28.51 -6.71 -7.70
CA ASN A 95 28.83 -5.61 -6.80
C ASN A 95 28.61 -6.02 -5.34
N ASP A 96 29.00 -5.15 -4.40
CA ASP A 96 28.89 -5.36 -2.95
C ASP A 96 27.93 -4.37 -2.25
N TYR A 97 27.15 -3.61 -3.00
CA TYR A 97 26.21 -2.63 -2.43
C TYR A 97 25.13 -3.30 -1.58
N PRO A 98 24.56 -2.59 -0.58
CA PRO A 98 23.40 -3.07 0.19
C PRO A 98 22.27 -3.59 -0.71
N ILE A 99 21.49 -4.53 -0.18
CA ILE A 99 20.35 -5.12 -0.90
C ILE A 99 19.08 -4.85 -0.13
N LEU A 100 18.11 -4.21 -0.77
CA LEU A 100 16.75 -4.00 -0.27
C LEU A 100 15.81 -4.99 -0.95
N PHE A 101 15.27 -5.94 -0.19
CA PHE A 101 14.30 -6.93 -0.62
C PHE A 101 12.90 -6.41 -0.39
N GLU A 102 12.18 -6.07 -1.46
CA GLU A 102 10.80 -5.56 -1.40
C GLU A 102 9.82 -6.72 -1.31
N VAL A 103 9.14 -6.83 -0.20
CA VAL A 103 8.20 -7.86 0.24
C VAL A 103 8.81 -9.29 0.33
N LEU A 104 8.14 -10.18 1.03
CA LEU A 104 8.59 -11.56 1.25
C LEU A 104 8.81 -12.35 -0.06
N HIS A 105 8.10 -11.98 -1.12
CA HIS A 105 8.16 -12.66 -2.42
C HIS A 105 9.52 -12.56 -3.11
N THR A 106 10.37 -11.60 -2.73
CA THR A 106 11.71 -11.40 -3.31
C THR A 106 12.83 -12.00 -2.46
N CYS A 107 12.52 -12.54 -1.28
CA CYS A 107 13.48 -12.90 -0.25
C CYS A 107 14.18 -14.26 -0.44
N TYR A 108 14.06 -14.90 -1.62
CA TYR A 108 14.70 -16.19 -1.87
C TYR A 108 16.23 -16.20 -1.60
N LEU A 109 16.90 -15.09 -1.97
CA LEU A 109 18.36 -14.94 -1.81
C LEU A 109 18.78 -14.39 -0.44
N LEU A 110 17.86 -14.11 0.47
CA LEU A 110 18.17 -13.51 1.77
C LEU A 110 19.11 -14.42 2.61
N SER A 111 18.96 -15.74 2.48
CA SER A 111 19.79 -16.75 3.15
C SER A 111 20.98 -17.22 2.30
N ASP A 112 21.25 -16.64 1.12
CA ASP A 112 22.33 -17.10 0.25
C ASP A 112 23.71 -16.83 0.90
N PRO A 113 24.57 -17.86 1.11
CA PRO A 113 25.84 -17.70 1.80
C PRO A 113 26.81 -16.76 1.06
N ARG A 114 26.67 -16.59 -0.25
CA ARG A 114 27.50 -15.68 -1.05
C ARG A 114 27.22 -14.20 -0.76
N LEU A 115 26.08 -13.89 -0.12
CA LEU A 115 25.65 -12.54 0.25
C LEU A 115 25.82 -12.24 1.76
N LEU A 116 26.48 -13.12 2.53
CA LEU A 116 26.60 -12.99 4.00
C LEU A 116 27.30 -11.67 4.44
N LYS A 117 28.22 -11.16 3.67
CA LYS A 117 28.98 -9.92 4.00
C LYS A 117 28.24 -8.63 3.60
N ARG A 118 27.07 -8.74 2.98
CA ARG A 118 26.32 -7.59 2.46
C ARG A 118 25.22 -7.22 3.44
N LEU A 119 24.99 -5.92 3.60
CA LEU A 119 23.83 -5.42 4.34
C LEU A 119 22.55 -5.81 3.57
N LYS A 120 21.68 -6.58 4.20
CA LYS A 120 20.43 -7.12 3.66
C LYS A 120 19.26 -6.56 4.43
N VAL A 121 18.45 -5.77 3.76
CA VAL A 121 17.29 -5.12 4.32
C VAL A 121 16.02 -5.75 3.79
N TYR A 122 15.16 -6.20 4.66
CA TYR A 122 13.81 -6.64 4.30
C TYR A 122 12.82 -5.49 4.46
N ARG A 123 12.17 -5.11 3.37
CA ARG A 123 11.07 -4.14 3.35
C ARG A 123 9.75 -4.88 3.38
N HIS A 124 9.05 -4.74 4.48
CA HIS A 124 7.74 -5.34 4.69
C HIS A 124 6.61 -4.43 4.17
N SER A 125 5.56 -5.02 3.61
CA SER A 125 4.34 -4.31 3.24
C SER A 125 3.08 -4.91 3.88
N ASN A 126 3.03 -6.24 4.03
CA ASN A 126 1.96 -6.99 4.69
C ASN A 126 2.55 -8.24 5.35
N ILE A 127 1.95 -8.70 6.43
CA ILE A 127 2.20 -10.06 6.93
C ILE A 127 1.55 -11.03 5.94
N GLU A 128 2.35 -11.52 4.97
CA GLU A 128 1.85 -12.19 3.77
C GLU A 128 0.95 -13.40 4.07
N HIS A 129 1.31 -14.21 5.05
CA HIS A 129 0.49 -15.37 5.40
C HIS A 129 -0.86 -14.99 6.03
N GLU A 130 -0.94 -13.89 6.78
CA GLU A 130 -2.22 -13.37 7.29
C GLU A 130 -3.05 -12.75 6.16
N TYR A 131 -2.43 -11.99 5.27
CA TYR A 131 -3.10 -11.46 4.09
C TYR A 131 -3.74 -12.58 3.24
N TYR A 132 -3.02 -13.68 2.97
CA TYR A 132 -3.56 -14.82 2.24
C TYR A 132 -4.68 -15.56 3.01
N LYS A 133 -4.61 -15.63 4.33
CA LYS A 133 -5.72 -16.14 5.16
C LYS A 133 -6.98 -15.27 5.02
N HIS A 134 -6.83 -13.95 5.03
CA HIS A 134 -7.96 -13.03 4.81
C HIS A 134 -8.57 -13.18 3.42
N LEU A 135 -7.73 -13.28 2.37
CA LEU A 135 -8.20 -13.57 1.02
C LEU A 135 -8.97 -14.90 0.96
N ALA A 136 -8.47 -15.95 1.64
CA ALA A 136 -9.16 -17.24 1.69
C ALA A 136 -10.51 -17.17 2.43
N LYS A 137 -10.67 -16.30 3.45
CA LYS A 137 -11.95 -16.11 4.15
C LYS A 137 -13.01 -15.49 3.22
N SER A 138 -12.63 -14.50 2.43
CA SER A 138 -13.53 -13.78 1.52
C SER A 138 -13.79 -14.49 0.19
N GLU A 139 -12.98 -15.51 -0.16
CA GLU A 139 -13.10 -16.24 -1.44
C GLU A 139 -14.31 -17.18 -1.43
N LYS A 140 -15.15 -17.07 -2.47
CA LYS A 140 -16.37 -17.90 -2.64
C LYS A 140 -16.09 -19.23 -3.38
N LYS A 141 -15.08 -19.26 -4.26
CA LYS A 141 -14.74 -20.46 -5.04
C LYS A 141 -13.92 -21.43 -4.19
N LEU A 142 -14.46 -22.63 -3.91
CA LEU A 142 -13.88 -23.60 -2.99
C LEU A 142 -12.42 -23.97 -3.33
N LEU A 143 -12.14 -24.30 -4.60
CA LEU A 143 -10.79 -24.67 -5.03
C LEU A 143 -9.77 -23.54 -4.83
N LYS A 144 -10.17 -22.30 -5.13
CA LYS A 144 -9.32 -21.13 -4.93
C LYS A 144 -9.12 -20.84 -3.43
N LYS A 145 -10.15 -21.04 -2.62
CA LYS A 145 -10.07 -20.93 -1.16
C LYS A 145 -9.07 -21.93 -0.55
N ILE A 146 -9.09 -23.18 -1.01
CA ILE A 146 -8.13 -24.23 -0.59
C ILE A 146 -6.72 -23.82 -1.01
N TYR A 147 -6.53 -23.42 -2.27
CA TYR A 147 -5.25 -22.93 -2.78
C TYR A 147 -4.68 -21.79 -1.91
N LEU A 148 -5.48 -20.77 -1.61
CA LEU A 148 -5.05 -19.63 -0.80
C LEU A 148 -4.66 -20.06 0.62
N LYS A 149 -5.36 -21.02 1.22
CA LYS A 149 -4.99 -21.57 2.55
C LYS A 149 -3.65 -22.31 2.51
N LEU A 150 -3.40 -23.12 1.47
CA LEU A 150 -2.15 -23.83 1.30
C LEU A 150 -0.98 -22.85 1.09
N GLU A 151 -1.16 -21.85 0.24
CA GLU A 151 -0.15 -20.81 0.04
C GLU A 151 0.10 -19.97 1.32
N ALA A 152 -0.93 -19.68 2.12
CA ALA A 152 -0.75 -19.05 3.42
C ALA A 152 0.14 -19.90 4.36
N GLY A 153 -0.03 -21.22 4.35
CA GLY A 153 0.84 -22.15 5.10
C GLY A 153 2.29 -22.10 4.63
N LYS A 154 2.51 -22.17 3.31
CA LYS A 154 3.86 -22.08 2.73
C LYS A 154 4.52 -20.73 3.03
N LEU A 155 3.77 -19.62 2.94
CA LEU A 155 4.27 -18.28 3.26
C LEU A 155 4.67 -18.17 4.73
N LYS A 156 3.86 -18.73 5.65
CA LYS A 156 4.19 -18.77 7.08
C LYS A 156 5.49 -19.51 7.37
N ASN A 157 5.72 -20.65 6.70
CA ASN A 157 6.95 -21.43 6.85
C ASN A 157 8.15 -20.70 6.23
N PHE A 158 7.98 -20.13 5.04
CA PHE A 158 9.04 -19.41 4.33
C PHE A 158 9.45 -18.10 5.02
N GLU A 159 8.57 -17.49 5.79
CA GLU A 159 8.84 -16.22 6.49
C GLU A 159 10.07 -16.32 7.42
N SER A 160 10.41 -17.52 7.91
CA SER A 160 11.63 -17.75 8.72
C SER A 160 12.93 -17.32 8.02
N VAL A 161 12.94 -17.16 6.68
CA VAL A 161 14.07 -16.64 5.92
C VAL A 161 14.48 -15.22 6.38
N ILE A 162 13.55 -14.46 6.97
CA ILE A 162 13.77 -13.12 7.52
C ILE A 162 14.83 -13.10 8.62
N ASN A 163 15.08 -14.23 9.32
CA ASN A 163 16.19 -14.33 10.28
C ASN A 163 17.58 -14.03 9.67
N HIS A 164 17.70 -14.06 8.35
CA HIS A 164 18.93 -13.74 7.63
C HIS A 164 19.02 -12.28 7.18
N ALA A 165 18.03 -11.44 7.49
CA ALA A 165 18.09 -10.00 7.29
C ALA A 165 18.90 -9.33 8.41
N ASP A 166 19.55 -8.22 8.10
CA ASP A 166 20.22 -7.36 9.08
C ASP A 166 19.26 -6.29 9.63
N LEU A 167 18.25 -5.92 8.82
CA LEU A 167 17.26 -4.90 9.15
C LEU A 167 15.91 -5.25 8.54
N ILE A 168 14.85 -5.10 9.34
CA ILE A 168 13.45 -5.14 8.89
C ILE A 168 12.88 -3.73 8.92
N LEU A 169 12.27 -3.31 7.82
CA LEU A 169 11.56 -2.03 7.70
C LEU A 169 10.07 -2.30 7.52
N ALA A 170 9.29 -2.09 8.56
CA ALA A 170 7.84 -2.30 8.54
C ALA A 170 7.09 -1.00 8.26
N VAL A 171 5.98 -1.07 7.51
CA VAL A 171 5.17 0.09 7.09
C VAL A 171 4.13 0.52 8.14
N ASN A 172 3.95 -0.29 9.19
CA ASN A 172 2.92 -0.14 10.20
C ASN A 172 3.50 -0.49 11.58
N GLU A 173 3.14 0.24 12.63
CA GLU A 173 3.67 0.04 13.99
C GLU A 173 3.26 -1.30 14.61
N CYS A 174 2.06 -1.81 14.28
CA CYS A 174 1.63 -3.14 14.74
C CYS A 174 2.50 -4.23 14.12
N ASP A 175 2.89 -4.08 12.86
CA ASP A 175 3.78 -5.01 12.17
C ASP A 175 5.21 -4.94 12.73
N VAL A 176 5.66 -3.75 13.21
CA VAL A 176 6.94 -3.64 13.94
C VAL A 176 6.93 -4.50 15.19
N SER A 177 5.86 -4.44 15.98
CA SER A 177 5.71 -5.26 17.19
C SER A 177 5.74 -6.75 16.84
N TYR A 178 4.98 -7.18 15.82
CA TYR A 178 4.99 -8.56 15.33
C TYR A 178 6.39 -9.05 14.96
N PHE A 179 7.17 -8.25 14.22
CA PHE A 179 8.51 -8.66 13.80
C PHE A 179 9.52 -8.64 14.96
N LYS A 180 9.43 -7.71 15.89
CA LYS A 180 10.27 -7.67 17.10
C LYS A 180 10.06 -8.91 17.96
N ASP A 181 8.81 -9.32 18.16
CA ASP A 181 8.47 -10.49 18.94
C ASP A 181 8.93 -11.79 18.27
N LYS A 182 8.73 -11.87 16.95
CA LYS A 182 9.01 -13.10 16.20
C LYS A 182 10.48 -13.25 15.79
N TYR A 183 11.18 -12.15 15.51
CA TYR A 183 12.57 -12.09 15.06
C TYR A 183 13.42 -11.16 15.95
N PRO A 184 13.55 -11.44 17.25
CA PRO A 184 14.17 -10.51 18.23
C PRO A 184 15.66 -10.22 17.96
N LYS A 185 16.31 -11.06 17.14
CA LYS A 185 17.71 -10.87 16.75
C LYS A 185 17.90 -9.95 15.56
N VAL A 186 16.84 -9.63 14.83
CA VAL A 186 16.88 -8.75 13.66
C VAL A 186 16.38 -7.36 14.06
N LYS A 187 17.18 -6.34 13.80
CA LYS A 187 16.75 -4.96 14.05
C LYS A 187 15.51 -4.65 13.26
N THR A 188 14.45 -4.16 13.92
CA THR A 188 13.17 -3.82 13.26
C THR A 188 12.83 -2.37 13.52
N GLU A 189 12.54 -1.64 12.45
CA GLU A 189 12.21 -0.21 12.47
C GLU A 189 10.92 0.09 11.71
N PHE A 190 10.17 1.05 12.22
CA PHE A 190 9.03 1.62 11.51
C PHE A 190 9.53 2.56 10.41
N LEU A 191 9.07 2.34 9.19
CA LEU A 191 9.29 3.23 8.06
C LEU A 191 8.01 3.26 7.22
N PRO A 192 7.22 4.34 7.21
CA PRO A 192 6.03 4.44 6.38
C PRO A 192 6.32 4.24 4.90
N SER A 193 5.28 3.91 4.12
CA SER A 193 5.41 3.80 2.67
C SER A 193 5.70 5.14 2.04
N PHE A 194 6.57 5.16 1.03
CA PHE A 194 6.76 6.31 0.15
C PHE A 194 5.54 6.46 -0.76
N HIS A 195 5.17 7.70 -1.09
CA HIS A 195 3.92 8.00 -1.78
C HIS A 195 4.05 9.28 -2.66
N PRO A 196 3.08 9.56 -3.58
CA PRO A 196 3.19 10.68 -4.52
C PRO A 196 3.14 12.07 -3.86
N ASN A 197 2.55 12.19 -2.68
CA ASN A 197 2.25 13.47 -2.07
C ASN A 197 3.48 13.99 -1.29
N ASN A 198 4.02 15.13 -1.69
CA ASN A 198 5.13 15.77 -0.99
C ASN A 198 4.65 16.90 -0.07
N GLU A 199 3.45 17.44 -0.32
CA GLU A 199 2.87 18.58 0.39
C GLU A 199 1.38 18.35 0.65
N VAL A 200 0.85 19.06 1.64
CA VAL A 200 -0.58 19.13 1.90
C VAL A 200 -1.16 20.23 1.02
N THR A 201 -2.04 19.85 0.09
CA THR A 201 -2.63 20.74 -0.92
C THR A 201 -4.15 20.92 -0.76
N ILE A 202 -4.65 20.76 0.46
CA ILE A 202 -6.08 20.83 0.79
C ILE A 202 -6.63 22.23 0.47
N LYS A 203 -7.80 22.29 -0.16
CA LYS A 203 -8.54 23.54 -0.41
C LYS A 203 -9.39 23.91 0.82
N GLU A 204 -9.31 25.16 1.23
CA GLU A 204 -10.21 25.72 2.25
C GLU A 204 -11.68 25.72 1.78
N GLY A 205 -12.59 25.96 2.73
CA GLY A 205 -14.02 26.10 2.46
C GLY A 205 -14.75 24.77 2.41
N LYS A 206 -15.79 24.71 1.58
CA LYS A 206 -16.73 23.58 1.48
C LYS A 206 -16.70 22.86 0.14
N GLY A 207 -17.00 21.55 0.19
CA GLY A 207 -17.47 20.76 -0.94
C GLY A 207 -18.96 20.45 -0.82
N ASP A 208 -19.55 19.79 -1.81
CA ASP A 208 -20.98 19.47 -1.85
C ASP A 208 -21.31 17.98 -1.92
N TYR A 209 -20.29 17.10 -1.83
CA TYR A 209 -20.47 15.66 -1.91
C TYR A 209 -19.53 14.87 -0.99
N ILE A 210 -19.93 13.64 -0.73
CA ILE A 210 -19.16 12.61 -0.05
C ILE A 210 -18.45 11.78 -1.13
N LEU A 211 -17.16 11.46 -0.92
CA LEU A 211 -16.40 10.61 -1.83
C LEU A 211 -15.94 9.32 -1.13
N TYR A 212 -16.19 8.19 -1.80
CA TYR A 212 -15.43 6.96 -1.59
C TYR A 212 -14.57 6.70 -2.83
N ASN A 213 -13.28 6.37 -2.66
CA ASN A 213 -12.41 6.02 -3.76
C ASN A 213 -11.59 4.75 -3.49
N GLY A 214 -11.31 3.99 -4.57
CA GLY A 214 -10.51 2.76 -4.48
C GLY A 214 -10.54 1.92 -5.75
N ASN A 215 -9.69 0.90 -5.83
CA ASN A 215 -9.78 -0.08 -6.90
C ASN A 215 -10.95 -1.03 -6.62
N LEU A 216 -12.06 -0.86 -7.35
CA LEU A 216 -13.32 -1.57 -7.12
C LEU A 216 -13.31 -3.02 -7.62
N SER A 217 -12.27 -3.47 -8.34
CA SER A 217 -12.10 -4.89 -8.68
C SER A 217 -11.63 -5.74 -7.49
N ILE A 218 -11.12 -5.10 -6.44
CA ILE A 218 -10.60 -5.78 -5.25
C ILE A 218 -11.73 -6.02 -4.26
N SER A 219 -11.86 -7.26 -3.76
CA SER A 219 -12.95 -7.67 -2.87
C SER A 219 -13.06 -6.82 -1.61
N GLU A 220 -11.95 -6.44 -1.00
CA GLU A 220 -11.93 -5.55 0.16
C GLU A 220 -12.65 -4.23 -0.13
N ASN A 221 -12.38 -3.61 -1.28
CA ASN A 221 -12.94 -2.30 -1.62
C ASN A 221 -14.41 -2.39 -2.02
N TYR A 222 -14.81 -3.33 -2.88
CA TYR A 222 -16.23 -3.42 -3.23
C TYR A 222 -17.10 -3.89 -2.04
N SER A 223 -16.58 -4.74 -1.14
CA SER A 223 -17.31 -5.13 0.08
C SER A 223 -17.46 -3.94 1.03
N ALA A 224 -16.45 -3.10 1.16
CA ALA A 224 -16.53 -1.85 1.92
C ALA A 224 -17.60 -0.92 1.36
N VAL A 225 -17.66 -0.75 0.03
CA VAL A 225 -18.70 0.06 -0.63
C VAL A 225 -20.09 -0.50 -0.38
N ILE A 226 -20.30 -1.80 -0.52
CA ILE A 226 -21.59 -2.46 -0.25
C ILE A 226 -22.00 -2.22 1.22
N TRP A 227 -21.07 -2.40 2.16
CA TRP A 227 -21.36 -2.14 3.57
C TRP A 227 -21.76 -0.68 3.81
N LEU A 228 -21.02 0.27 3.24
CA LEU A 228 -21.31 1.70 3.34
C LEU A 228 -22.66 2.07 2.71
N ILE A 229 -23.01 1.51 1.55
CA ILE A 229 -24.32 1.73 0.93
C ILE A 229 -25.42 1.24 1.87
N ASN A 230 -25.35 -0.01 2.32
CA ASN A 230 -26.41 -0.64 3.10
C ASN A 230 -26.59 -0.03 4.49
N ASN A 231 -25.51 0.44 5.12
CA ASN A 231 -25.55 0.85 6.53
C ASN A 231 -25.46 2.37 6.74
N VAL A 232 -24.90 3.12 5.77
CA VAL A 232 -24.62 4.56 5.92
C VAL A 232 -25.25 5.39 4.81
N PHE A 233 -24.86 5.17 3.55
CA PHE A 233 -25.22 6.07 2.46
C PHE A 233 -26.72 6.01 2.12
N SER A 234 -27.35 4.84 2.18
CA SER A 234 -28.81 4.71 1.94
C SER A 234 -29.68 5.47 2.97
N LYS A 235 -29.08 5.86 4.10
CA LYS A 235 -29.76 6.60 5.18
C LYS A 235 -29.41 8.09 5.17
N SER A 236 -28.67 8.55 4.18
CA SER A 236 -28.27 9.94 3.98
C SER A 236 -28.92 10.51 2.72
N ASN A 237 -29.21 11.81 2.71
CA ASN A 237 -29.71 12.52 1.53
C ASN A 237 -28.61 13.30 0.80
N HIS A 238 -27.37 13.23 1.28
CA HIS A 238 -26.25 13.93 0.66
C HIS A 238 -25.82 13.23 -0.63
N LYS A 239 -25.27 13.99 -1.57
CA LYS A 239 -24.66 13.45 -2.79
C LYS A 239 -23.48 12.57 -2.39
N VAL A 240 -23.44 11.34 -2.90
CA VAL A 240 -22.32 10.41 -2.74
C VAL A 240 -21.74 10.09 -4.09
N LYS A 241 -20.43 10.18 -4.21
CA LYS A 241 -19.68 9.71 -5.36
C LYS A 241 -18.82 8.53 -4.98
N ILE A 242 -18.92 7.45 -5.76
CA ILE A 242 -18.08 6.25 -5.62
C ILE A 242 -17.22 6.18 -6.86
N ALA A 243 -15.91 6.36 -6.71
CA ALA A 243 -14.97 6.43 -7.84
C ALA A 243 -13.94 5.31 -7.78
N GLY A 244 -13.69 4.64 -8.90
CA GLY A 244 -12.65 3.62 -8.93
C GLY A 244 -12.59 2.74 -10.16
N LEU A 245 -11.54 1.91 -10.19
CA LEU A 245 -11.22 1.06 -11.33
C LEU A 245 -12.03 -0.24 -11.32
N ASN A 246 -12.51 -0.64 -12.51
CA ASN A 246 -13.09 -1.95 -12.81
C ASN A 246 -14.16 -2.41 -11.80
N PRO A 247 -15.23 -1.62 -11.57
CA PRO A 247 -16.33 -2.04 -10.70
C PRO A 247 -17.02 -3.29 -11.26
N PRO A 248 -17.30 -4.31 -10.43
CA PRO A 248 -18.04 -5.49 -10.88
C PRO A 248 -19.52 -5.16 -11.09
N GLU A 249 -20.19 -5.87 -12.03
CA GLU A 249 -21.59 -5.65 -12.42
C GLU A 249 -22.58 -5.64 -11.26
N PHE A 250 -22.40 -6.52 -10.27
CA PHE A 250 -23.28 -6.54 -9.10
C PHE A 250 -23.20 -5.24 -8.26
N LEU A 251 -21.98 -4.63 -8.20
CA LEU A 251 -21.80 -3.35 -7.50
C LEU A 251 -22.44 -2.20 -8.29
N ILE A 252 -22.27 -2.20 -9.63
CA ILE A 252 -22.93 -1.23 -10.51
C ILE A 252 -24.46 -1.29 -10.34
N SER A 253 -25.01 -2.51 -10.32
CA SER A 253 -26.43 -2.74 -10.13
C SER A 253 -26.92 -2.28 -8.75
N GLU A 254 -26.12 -2.46 -7.70
CA GLU A 254 -26.47 -1.99 -6.36
C GLU A 254 -26.50 -0.46 -6.27
N ILE A 255 -25.47 0.21 -6.80
CA ILE A 255 -25.38 1.68 -6.83
C ILE A 255 -26.57 2.30 -7.55
N LYS A 256 -27.00 1.74 -8.69
CA LYS A 256 -28.12 2.24 -9.50
C LYS A 256 -29.46 2.28 -8.75
N LYS A 257 -29.61 1.55 -7.65
CA LYS A 257 -30.84 1.59 -6.84
C LYS A 257 -31.00 2.90 -6.03
N HIS A 258 -29.91 3.68 -5.90
CA HIS A 258 -29.84 4.86 -5.05
C HIS A 258 -29.59 6.12 -5.89
N LYS A 259 -30.61 6.96 -6.09
CA LYS A 259 -30.55 8.16 -6.98
C LYS A 259 -29.50 9.20 -6.57
N HIS A 260 -29.12 9.27 -5.30
CA HIS A 260 -28.14 10.22 -4.76
C HIS A 260 -26.71 9.67 -4.74
N ILE A 261 -26.50 8.42 -5.21
CA ILE A 261 -25.19 7.78 -5.30
C ILE A 261 -24.79 7.68 -6.77
N GLU A 262 -23.72 8.35 -7.13
CA GLU A 262 -23.12 8.36 -8.46
C GLU A 262 -21.90 7.45 -8.52
N LEU A 263 -21.82 6.56 -9.51
CA LEU A 263 -20.63 5.77 -9.81
C LEU A 263 -19.80 6.46 -10.89
N ILE A 264 -18.52 6.71 -10.60
CA ILE A 264 -17.53 7.20 -11.56
C ILE A 264 -16.54 6.05 -11.81
N ALA A 265 -16.86 5.25 -12.83
CA ALA A 265 -16.07 4.07 -13.19
C ALA A 265 -14.86 4.45 -14.03
N ASN A 266 -13.69 3.91 -13.68
CA ASN A 266 -12.43 4.06 -14.39
C ASN A 266 -12.04 5.54 -14.65
N PRO A 267 -12.10 6.43 -13.65
CA PRO A 267 -11.64 7.80 -13.84
C PRO A 267 -10.15 7.82 -14.17
N ASP A 268 -9.75 8.75 -15.01
CA ASP A 268 -8.35 9.08 -15.20
C ASP A 268 -7.79 9.81 -13.96
N ASP A 269 -6.47 9.97 -13.91
CA ASP A 269 -5.80 10.58 -12.75
C ASP A 269 -6.27 12.03 -12.53
N LYS A 270 -6.51 12.79 -13.60
CA LYS A 270 -7.00 14.17 -13.52
C LYS A 270 -8.39 14.24 -12.89
N THR A 271 -9.30 13.38 -13.35
CA THR A 271 -10.65 13.26 -12.80
C THR A 271 -10.62 12.80 -11.34
N MET A 272 -9.81 11.79 -11.03
CA MET A 272 -9.69 11.30 -9.64
C MET A 272 -9.16 12.39 -8.70
N ASN A 273 -8.12 13.12 -9.10
CA ASN A 273 -7.57 14.23 -8.31
C ASN A 273 -8.61 15.32 -8.11
N TYR A 274 -9.35 15.71 -9.16
CA TYR A 274 -10.44 16.66 -9.05
C TYR A 274 -11.51 16.22 -8.04
N LEU A 275 -11.90 14.94 -8.07
CA LEU A 275 -12.88 14.39 -7.14
C LEU A 275 -12.37 14.43 -5.68
N ILE A 276 -11.11 14.11 -5.46
CA ILE A 276 -10.52 14.13 -4.12
C ILE A 276 -10.43 15.56 -3.58
N GLU A 277 -9.92 16.50 -4.36
CA GLU A 277 -9.75 17.89 -3.95
C GLU A 277 -11.06 18.62 -3.65
N ASN A 278 -12.16 18.26 -4.32
CA ASN A 278 -13.42 18.99 -4.23
C ASN A 278 -14.48 18.31 -3.35
N ALA A 279 -14.26 17.11 -2.88
CA ALA A 279 -15.14 16.46 -1.92
C ALA A 279 -15.18 17.23 -0.59
N GLN A 280 -16.35 17.24 0.07
CA GLN A 280 -16.47 17.70 1.44
C GLN A 280 -15.91 16.67 2.41
N ILE A 281 -16.32 15.42 2.23
CA ILE A 281 -15.96 14.32 3.11
C ILE A 281 -15.45 13.15 2.28
N HIS A 282 -14.33 12.57 2.73
CA HIS A 282 -13.86 11.28 2.28
C HIS A 282 -14.30 10.21 3.29
N VAL A 283 -15.13 9.26 2.86
CA VAL A 283 -15.51 8.13 3.71
C VAL A 283 -14.70 6.92 3.33
N LEU A 284 -13.87 6.44 4.25
CA LEU A 284 -13.01 5.28 4.06
C LEU A 284 -13.37 4.19 5.06
N TYR A 285 -13.56 2.97 4.58
CA TYR A 285 -13.87 1.82 5.40
C TYR A 285 -13.03 0.61 4.97
N THR A 286 -12.56 -0.18 5.91
CA THR A 286 -11.88 -1.45 5.66
C THR A 286 -12.15 -2.44 6.78
N GLU A 287 -12.21 -3.71 6.43
CA GLU A 287 -12.27 -4.81 7.39
C GLU A 287 -10.87 -5.33 7.79
N GLN A 288 -9.83 -4.85 7.10
CA GLN A 288 -8.46 -5.32 7.29
C GLN A 288 -7.56 -4.19 7.82
N ALA A 289 -6.85 -4.46 8.91
CA ALA A 289 -5.88 -3.55 9.51
C ALA A 289 -4.45 -3.68 8.92
N THR A 290 -4.17 -4.71 8.11
CA THR A 290 -2.82 -5.00 7.63
C THR A 290 -2.27 -3.95 6.67
N GLY A 291 -1.00 -3.61 6.83
CA GLY A 291 -0.26 -2.67 5.99
C GLY A 291 -0.73 -1.21 6.11
N LEU A 292 -0.07 -0.31 5.38
CA LEU A 292 -0.45 1.10 5.31
C LEU A 292 -1.40 1.35 4.14
N LYS A 293 -2.54 1.97 4.41
CA LYS A 293 -3.56 2.28 3.39
C LYS A 293 -3.20 3.57 2.65
N LEU A 294 -2.51 3.48 1.51
CA LEU A 294 -2.07 4.66 0.75
C LEU A 294 -3.22 5.58 0.31
N LYS A 295 -4.44 5.04 0.11
CA LYS A 295 -5.62 5.86 -0.16
C LYS A 295 -5.94 6.82 1.01
N LEU A 296 -5.69 6.40 2.25
CA LEU A 296 -5.84 7.29 3.42
C LEU A 296 -4.82 8.43 3.37
N LEU A 297 -3.53 8.12 3.12
CA LEU A 297 -2.51 9.17 3.00
C LEU A 297 -2.86 10.15 1.86
N ASN A 298 -3.32 9.64 0.73
CA ASN A 298 -3.68 10.49 -0.40
C ASN A 298 -4.79 11.48 -0.03
N VAL A 299 -5.88 11.00 0.56
CA VAL A 299 -6.99 11.91 0.96
C VAL A 299 -6.60 12.83 2.12
N LEU A 300 -5.70 12.40 3.01
CA LEU A 300 -5.20 13.28 4.07
C LEU A 300 -4.31 14.41 3.56
N HIS A 301 -3.62 14.23 2.42
CA HIS A 301 -2.79 15.29 1.82
C HIS A 301 -3.60 16.27 0.95
N THR A 302 -4.70 15.82 0.34
CA THR A 302 -5.37 16.58 -0.73
C THR A 302 -6.85 16.84 -0.45
N GLY A 303 -7.51 16.01 0.34
CA GLY A 303 -8.94 16.08 0.64
C GLY A 303 -9.23 16.76 1.97
N ARG A 304 -10.44 17.33 2.09
CA ARG A 304 -10.89 18.02 3.31
C ARG A 304 -11.08 17.05 4.49
N PHE A 305 -12.29 16.81 4.90
CA PHE A 305 -12.62 15.96 6.02
C PHE A 305 -12.51 14.48 5.67
N VAL A 306 -12.05 13.68 6.63
CA VAL A 306 -11.97 12.22 6.50
C VAL A 306 -12.75 11.57 7.62
N ILE A 307 -13.65 10.67 7.28
CA ILE A 307 -14.37 9.81 8.22
C ILE A 307 -13.99 8.36 7.89
N CYS A 308 -13.45 7.65 8.85
CA CYS A 308 -13.02 6.26 8.63
C CYS A 308 -13.27 5.38 9.87
N ASN A 309 -13.13 4.06 9.73
CA ASN A 309 -13.11 3.19 10.89
C ASN A 309 -11.70 3.05 11.48
N ASP A 310 -11.60 2.52 12.69
CA ASP A 310 -10.35 2.32 13.43
C ASP A 310 -9.32 1.50 12.64
N LYS A 311 -9.74 0.44 11.96
CA LYS A 311 -8.87 -0.40 11.13
C LYS A 311 -8.19 0.36 9.98
N MET A 312 -8.76 1.49 9.56
CA MET A 312 -8.16 2.32 8.50
C MET A 312 -6.90 3.04 8.98
N ILE A 313 -6.85 3.44 10.26
CA ILE A 313 -5.74 4.16 10.87
C ILE A 313 -4.88 3.30 11.80
N GLU A 314 -5.25 2.05 12.01
CA GLU A 314 -4.54 1.14 12.92
C GLU A 314 -3.06 1.01 12.54
N GLY A 315 -2.17 1.17 13.54
CA GLY A 315 -0.72 1.08 13.37
C GLY A 315 -0.08 2.21 12.58
N THR A 316 -0.82 3.27 12.24
CA THR A 316 -0.28 4.44 11.53
C THR A 316 0.25 5.52 12.47
N GLY A 317 -0.10 5.48 13.76
CA GLY A 317 0.15 6.58 14.71
C GLY A 317 -0.77 7.79 14.53
N LEU A 318 -1.66 7.79 13.52
CA LEU A 318 -2.66 8.84 13.32
C LEU A 318 -3.72 8.81 14.42
N LYS A 319 -4.15 10.00 14.87
CA LYS A 319 -5.21 10.15 15.88
C LYS A 319 -6.37 10.96 15.31
N ALA A 320 -7.58 10.65 15.77
CA ALA A 320 -8.77 11.45 15.48
C ALA A 320 -8.56 12.90 15.93
N ASN A 321 -9.05 13.83 15.13
CA ASN A 321 -9.07 15.28 15.39
C ASN A 321 -10.23 15.91 14.61
N GLU A 322 -10.33 17.25 14.58
CA GLU A 322 -11.41 17.95 13.88
C GLU A 322 -11.41 17.78 12.35
N GLY A 323 -10.35 17.25 11.75
CA GLY A 323 -10.25 16.95 10.31
C GLY A 323 -10.29 15.46 9.98
N LEU A 324 -10.10 14.57 10.98
CA LEU A 324 -10.08 13.11 10.84
C LEU A 324 -10.92 12.48 11.93
N PHE A 325 -12.05 11.88 11.58
CA PHE A 325 -13.01 11.25 12.48
C PHE A 325 -12.94 9.73 12.39
N VAL A 326 -13.00 9.07 13.55
CA VAL A 326 -12.96 7.60 13.64
C VAL A 326 -14.31 7.09 14.13
N CYS A 327 -15.00 6.35 13.28
CA CYS A 327 -16.36 5.85 13.49
C CYS A 327 -16.40 4.33 13.33
N ASN A 328 -16.91 3.61 14.35
CA ASN A 328 -16.95 2.14 14.33
C ASN A 328 -18.39 1.58 14.27
N SER A 329 -19.42 2.45 14.24
CA SER A 329 -20.82 2.05 14.06
C SER A 329 -21.48 2.84 12.93
N PRO A 330 -22.48 2.26 12.23
CA PRO A 330 -23.24 2.99 11.22
C PRO A 330 -23.79 4.33 11.71
N GLN A 331 -24.31 4.37 12.94
CA GLN A 331 -24.90 5.55 13.56
C GLN A 331 -23.86 6.67 13.71
N ASN A 332 -22.63 6.32 14.14
CA ASN A 332 -21.55 7.29 14.27
C ASN A 332 -21.13 7.85 12.90
N PHE A 333 -21.04 7.01 11.86
CA PHE A 333 -20.79 7.47 10.49
C PHE A 333 -21.86 8.47 10.05
N ILE A 334 -23.14 8.15 10.22
CA ILE A 334 -24.25 9.01 9.81
C ILE A 334 -24.25 10.34 10.57
N SER A 335 -24.14 10.30 11.91
CA SER A 335 -24.14 11.53 12.72
C SER A 335 -22.95 12.44 12.39
N GLU A 336 -21.78 11.85 12.16
CA GLU A 336 -20.58 12.62 11.83
C GLU A 336 -20.66 13.21 10.42
N ILE A 337 -21.20 12.48 9.44
CA ILE A 337 -21.48 13.00 8.09
C ILE A 337 -22.40 14.23 8.18
N GLU A 338 -23.52 14.15 8.90
CA GLU A 338 -24.48 15.25 9.05
C GLU A 338 -23.86 16.49 9.73
N SER A 339 -22.94 16.27 10.68
CA SER A 339 -22.22 17.35 11.36
C SER A 339 -21.21 18.00 10.41
N VAL A 340 -20.38 17.20 9.75
CA VAL A 340 -19.22 17.65 8.97
C VAL A 340 -19.63 18.26 7.63
N MET A 341 -20.75 17.84 7.02
CA MET A 341 -21.29 18.46 5.80
C MET A 341 -21.61 19.94 5.98
N LYS A 342 -21.77 20.44 7.21
CA LYS A 342 -22.09 21.84 7.53
C LYS A 342 -20.85 22.68 7.83
N LYS A 343 -19.68 22.07 8.04
CA LYS A 343 -18.44 22.74 8.46
C LYS A 343 -17.60 23.22 7.27
N ASP A 344 -16.89 24.33 7.46
CA ASP A 344 -15.82 24.75 6.55
C ASP A 344 -14.49 24.08 6.94
N PHE A 345 -13.70 23.67 5.96
CA PHE A 345 -12.32 23.25 6.20
C PHE A 345 -11.44 24.50 6.24
N THR A 346 -10.88 24.83 7.40
CA THR A 346 -10.21 26.11 7.65
C THR A 346 -8.69 26.01 7.48
N ALA A 347 -8.00 27.17 7.35
CA ALA A 347 -6.56 27.27 7.35
C ALA A 347 -5.91 26.64 8.61
N GLN A 348 -6.59 26.75 9.77
CA GLN A 348 -6.14 26.10 11.00
C GLN A 348 -6.12 24.58 10.85
N LEU A 349 -7.18 23.96 10.31
CA LEU A 349 -7.26 22.53 10.06
C LEU A 349 -6.19 22.06 9.06
N ILE A 350 -5.84 22.89 8.07
CA ILE A 350 -4.72 22.61 7.15
C ILE A 350 -3.40 22.54 7.92
N THR A 351 -3.17 23.49 8.83
CA THR A 351 -1.94 23.53 9.64
C THR A 351 -1.84 22.31 10.56
N GLU A 352 -2.92 21.94 11.22
CA GLU A 352 -3.01 20.73 12.04
C GLU A 352 -2.76 19.46 11.22
N ARG A 353 -3.32 19.39 9.99
CA ARG A 353 -3.13 18.28 9.07
C ARG A 353 -1.66 18.15 8.63
N LYS A 354 -0.97 19.26 8.35
CA LYS A 354 0.47 19.27 8.03
C LYS A 354 1.29 18.70 9.18
N SER A 355 1.01 19.09 10.41
CA SER A 355 1.67 18.56 11.61
C SER A 355 1.40 17.06 11.79
N GLN A 356 0.16 16.62 11.60
CA GLN A 356 -0.25 15.22 11.72
C GLN A 356 0.46 14.30 10.70
N LEU A 357 0.74 14.81 9.50
CA LEU A 357 1.35 14.07 8.40
C LEU A 357 2.89 14.14 8.37
N ASP A 358 3.51 14.83 9.30
CA ASP A 358 4.96 15.05 9.32
C ASP A 358 5.76 13.73 9.31
N ASN A 359 5.30 12.71 10.02
CA ASN A 359 5.92 11.37 10.04
C ASN A 359 5.80 10.60 8.72
N PHE A 360 4.95 11.07 7.80
CA PHE A 360 4.78 10.46 6.46
C PHE A 360 5.57 11.20 5.38
N SER A 361 6.37 12.21 5.71
CA SER A 361 7.22 12.92 4.77
C SER A 361 8.22 11.98 4.10
N ASN A 362 8.16 11.88 2.76
CA ASN A 362 9.12 11.10 1.97
C ASN A 362 10.56 11.52 2.24
N GLN A 363 10.82 12.82 2.38
CA GLN A 363 12.15 13.34 2.67
C GLN A 363 12.65 12.82 4.02
N LYS A 364 11.88 12.98 5.10
CA LYS A 364 12.24 12.51 6.44
C LYS A 364 12.42 10.99 6.49
N ASN A 365 11.54 10.27 5.81
CA ASN A 365 11.61 8.81 5.70
C ASN A 365 12.86 8.36 4.95
N MET A 366 13.27 9.09 3.90
CA MET A 366 14.51 8.80 3.20
C MET A 366 15.73 9.12 4.07
N GLU A 367 15.74 10.21 4.82
CA GLU A 367 16.80 10.53 5.77
C GLU A 367 16.93 9.47 6.87
N LYS A 368 15.81 9.03 7.43
CA LYS A 368 15.77 7.90 8.37
C LYS A 368 16.33 6.62 7.74
N LEU A 369 15.90 6.28 6.54
CA LEU A 369 16.36 5.09 5.81
C LEU A 369 17.88 5.14 5.60
N LEU A 370 18.41 6.27 5.13
CA LEU A 370 19.87 6.44 4.91
C LEU A 370 20.68 6.39 6.18
N GLY A 371 20.12 6.79 7.31
CA GLY A 371 20.75 6.65 8.64
C GLY A 371 20.78 5.21 9.17
N LEU A 372 19.96 4.31 8.57
CA LEU A 372 19.91 2.90 8.92
C LEU A 372 20.77 2.01 8.00
N LEU A 373 21.12 2.50 6.80
CA LEU A 373 21.96 1.85 5.78
C LEU A 373 23.44 2.21 5.95
#